data_b04a4ac1f1f588e38901954501694e30
#
_entry.id   b04a4ac1f1f588e38901954501694e30
#
_cell.length_a   1.000
_cell.length_b   1.000
_cell.length_c   1.000
_cell.angle_alpha   90.00
_cell.angle_beta   90.00
_cell.angle_gamma   90.00
#
_symmetry.space_group_name_H-M   'P 1'
#
loop_
_entity.id
_entity.type
_entity.pdbx_description
1 polymer ?
#
loop_
_entity_poly.entity_id
_entity_poly.type
_entity_poly.pdbx_seq_one_letter_code
_entity_poly.pdbx_strand_id
1 'polypeptide(L)'
;MRCRTGFEADAGMSAPSLPTPYLRLDVAKAQASIEAMAARARALDVGLRPHAKTHKSVRLGRLQLEAGAVGLTVATVGEAEVFVAGGCADIFIAYPLWVDAPKARRLAAVLEWASVAVGVDSTASLDAMAAHGIRPEVVVEVDSGHHRSGVSPEAAGEIGRYAADAGFVVRGVFTFPGHSYTPQTRASAAADEAIALAVAAESLAGQGIAVSVRSGGSTPSAQFAVGRPGGSSGGGGLTELRPGVYVFGDAQQVELGTCAMDDVALTVVATVVSHAGGRVILDAGSKALGADRAPWASGYGRLAEAPDARIVALSEHHATVEWSGGRLPQLGSRVLVVPNHVCNTVNLADVYVIGDGPETWPVDARGCNS
;
A
#
# COMPACT_ATOMS: atom_id res chain seq x y z
N MET A 1 -12.90 13.33 -21.78
CA MET A 1 -12.35 13.21 -23.14
C MET A 1 -11.11 12.32 -23.01
N ARG A 2 -11.23 11.02 -23.33
CA ARG A 2 -10.13 10.06 -23.19
C ARG A 2 -9.20 10.22 -24.37
N CYS A 3 -7.94 10.53 -24.14
CA CYS A 3 -6.92 10.46 -25.15
C CYS A 3 -6.67 8.96 -25.45
N ARG A 4 -7.44 8.39 -26.39
CA ARG A 4 -7.19 7.08 -26.95
C ARG A 4 -6.13 7.22 -28.02
N THR A 5 -4.89 6.91 -27.70
CA THR A 5 -3.98 6.36 -28.68
C THR A 5 -3.99 4.86 -28.45
N GLY A 6 -4.77 4.15 -29.27
CA GLY A 6 -4.67 2.70 -29.35
C GLY A 6 -3.31 2.33 -29.92
N PHE A 7 -2.37 2.03 -29.04
CA PHE A 7 -1.26 1.15 -29.36
C PHE A 7 -1.81 -0.26 -29.19
N GLU A 8 -2.25 -0.88 -30.27
CA GLU A 8 -2.33 -2.33 -30.30
C GLU A 8 -0.90 -2.82 -30.06
N ALA A 9 -0.70 -3.52 -28.94
CA ALA A 9 0.56 -4.18 -28.67
C ALA A 9 0.74 -5.23 -29.75
N ASP A 10 1.66 -4.97 -30.68
CA ASP A 10 2.06 -5.91 -31.70
C ASP A 10 2.65 -7.14 -30.98
N ALA A 11 1.99 -8.29 -31.10
CA ALA A 11 2.27 -9.52 -30.36
C ALA A 11 3.61 -10.20 -30.79
N GLY A 12 4.65 -9.41 -30.99
CA GLY A 12 5.96 -9.85 -31.44
C GLY A 12 7.14 -8.99 -30.97
N MET A 13 6.90 -7.93 -30.18
CA MET A 13 7.99 -7.04 -29.75
C MET A 13 8.69 -7.59 -28.51
N SER A 14 9.98 -7.85 -28.60
CA SER A 14 10.83 -8.13 -27.43
C SER A 14 10.97 -6.87 -26.54
N ALA A 15 11.13 -7.04 -25.22
CA ALA A 15 11.31 -5.94 -24.26
C ALA A 15 12.38 -4.87 -24.67
N PRO A 16 13.44 -5.19 -25.43
CA PRO A 16 14.37 -4.19 -25.94
C PRO A 16 13.78 -3.12 -26.86
N SER A 17 12.60 -3.33 -27.43
CA SER A 17 11.94 -2.40 -28.35
C SER A 17 10.92 -1.44 -27.72
N LEU A 18 10.56 -1.65 -26.45
CA LEU A 18 9.64 -0.75 -25.74
C LEU A 18 10.30 0.61 -25.47
N PRO A 19 9.60 1.73 -25.73
CA PRO A 19 10.11 3.06 -25.37
C PRO A 19 10.18 3.22 -23.84
N THR A 20 11.28 3.82 -23.36
CA THR A 20 11.42 4.20 -21.94
C THR A 20 10.73 5.55 -21.65
N PRO A 21 10.34 5.83 -20.40
CA PRO A 21 10.40 4.93 -19.25
C PRO A 21 9.19 3.99 -19.15
N TYR A 22 9.36 2.83 -18.53
CA TYR A 22 8.26 1.91 -18.22
C TYR A 22 8.50 1.12 -16.93
N LEU A 23 7.42 0.63 -16.29
CA LEU A 23 7.52 -0.24 -15.13
C LEU A 23 7.91 -1.66 -15.56
N ARG A 24 8.91 -2.22 -14.89
CA ARG A 24 9.33 -3.61 -15.03
C ARG A 24 9.06 -4.35 -13.72
N LEU A 25 8.25 -5.40 -13.78
CA LEU A 25 7.92 -6.25 -12.65
C LEU A 25 8.62 -7.60 -12.76
N ASP A 26 9.38 -7.95 -11.73
CA ASP A 26 9.88 -9.29 -11.49
C ASP A 26 8.83 -10.05 -10.66
N VAL A 27 8.03 -10.88 -11.32
CA VAL A 27 6.94 -11.63 -10.69
C VAL A 27 7.46 -12.64 -9.67
N ALA A 28 8.62 -13.27 -9.92
CA ALA A 28 9.17 -14.24 -9.00
C ALA A 28 9.55 -13.60 -7.66
N LYS A 29 10.18 -12.41 -7.69
CA LYS A 29 10.49 -11.64 -6.48
C LYS A 29 9.22 -11.18 -5.77
N ALA A 30 8.21 -10.71 -6.50
CA ALA A 30 6.93 -10.31 -5.91
C ALA A 30 6.23 -11.49 -5.22
N GLN A 31 6.22 -12.67 -5.84
CA GLN A 31 5.68 -13.90 -5.24
C GLN A 31 6.45 -14.31 -3.98
N ALA A 32 7.78 -14.31 -4.02
CA ALA A 32 8.60 -14.63 -2.85
C ALA A 32 8.29 -13.69 -1.67
N SER A 33 8.11 -12.39 -1.93
CA SER A 33 7.71 -11.42 -0.91
C SER A 33 6.30 -11.69 -0.37
N ILE A 34 5.34 -12.06 -1.23
CA ILE A 34 3.96 -12.43 -0.84
C ILE A 34 4.00 -13.66 0.08
N GLU A 35 4.71 -14.71 -0.31
CA GLU A 35 4.83 -15.95 0.44
C GLU A 35 5.52 -15.73 1.81
N ALA A 36 6.59 -14.96 1.83
CA ALA A 36 7.31 -14.61 3.06
C ALA A 36 6.43 -13.86 4.06
N MET A 37 5.65 -12.87 3.59
CA MET A 37 4.74 -12.12 4.46
C MET A 37 3.57 -12.99 4.94
N ALA A 38 3.02 -13.85 4.09
CA ALA A 38 1.97 -14.79 4.47
C ALA A 38 2.49 -15.83 5.51
N ALA A 39 3.71 -16.34 5.34
CA ALA A 39 4.35 -17.21 6.31
C ALA A 39 4.55 -16.52 7.67
N ARG A 40 4.96 -15.23 7.65
CA ARG A 40 5.10 -14.44 8.86
C ARG A 40 3.76 -14.24 9.58
N ALA A 41 2.70 -13.88 8.87
CA ALA A 41 1.37 -13.72 9.46
C ALA A 41 0.89 -15.02 10.11
N ARG A 42 1.07 -16.16 9.44
CA ARG A 42 0.78 -17.50 10.02
C ARG A 42 1.59 -17.78 11.28
N ALA A 43 2.88 -17.46 11.29
CA ALA A 43 3.74 -17.67 12.47
C ALA A 43 3.33 -16.81 13.67
N LEU A 44 2.67 -15.69 13.44
CA LEU A 44 2.13 -14.80 14.48
C LEU A 44 0.68 -15.15 14.87
N ASP A 45 0.05 -16.11 14.21
CA ASP A 45 -1.38 -16.42 14.35
C ASP A 45 -2.28 -15.21 14.11
N VAL A 46 -1.99 -14.44 13.02
CA VAL A 46 -2.76 -13.28 12.61
C VAL A 46 -3.21 -13.40 11.15
N GLY A 47 -4.36 -12.83 10.81
CA GLY A 47 -4.80 -12.70 9.43
C GLY A 47 -3.89 -11.74 8.65
N LEU A 48 -3.61 -12.04 7.40
CA LEU A 48 -2.96 -11.09 6.48
C LEU A 48 -4.03 -10.45 5.59
N ARG A 49 -4.16 -9.13 5.63
CA ARG A 49 -5.06 -8.35 4.76
C ARG A 49 -4.25 -7.26 4.02
N PRO A 50 -3.49 -7.62 2.99
CA PRO A 50 -2.55 -6.71 2.34
C PRO A 50 -3.20 -5.44 1.81
N HIS A 51 -2.46 -4.32 1.82
CA HIS A 51 -2.95 -3.07 1.27
C HIS A 51 -2.68 -3.00 -0.23
N ALA A 52 -3.74 -3.17 -1.03
CA ALA A 52 -3.68 -3.23 -2.49
C ALA A 52 -3.37 -1.88 -3.17
N LYS A 53 -3.47 -0.73 -2.44
CA LYS A 53 -3.11 0.59 -2.98
C LYS A 53 -1.69 0.68 -3.54
N THR A 54 -0.78 -0.20 -3.07
CA THR A 54 0.60 -0.23 -3.55
C THR A 54 0.70 -0.75 -4.96
N HIS A 55 0.01 -1.85 -5.26
CA HIS A 55 0.13 -2.49 -6.57
C HIS A 55 -1.05 -2.21 -7.51
N LYS A 56 -2.24 -1.89 -6.99
CA LYS A 56 -3.42 -1.56 -7.79
C LYS A 56 -3.73 -2.58 -8.92
N SER A 57 -3.32 -3.84 -8.76
CA SER A 57 -3.47 -4.91 -9.74
C SER A 57 -4.30 -6.05 -9.17
N VAL A 58 -5.38 -6.40 -9.85
CA VAL A 58 -6.26 -7.53 -9.52
C VAL A 58 -5.46 -8.84 -9.52
N ARG A 59 -4.52 -8.98 -10.45
CA ARG A 59 -3.69 -10.20 -10.59
C ARG A 59 -2.80 -10.40 -9.36
N LEU A 60 -2.13 -9.34 -8.88
CA LEU A 60 -1.34 -9.39 -7.65
C LEU A 60 -2.21 -9.59 -6.40
N GLY A 61 -3.39 -8.96 -6.36
CA GLY A 61 -4.37 -9.20 -5.29
C GLY A 61 -4.80 -10.67 -5.20
N ARG A 62 -5.01 -11.33 -6.34
CA ARG A 62 -5.30 -12.78 -6.38
C ARG A 62 -4.15 -13.62 -5.85
N LEU A 63 -2.91 -13.34 -6.24
CA LEU A 63 -1.73 -14.04 -5.69
C LEU A 63 -1.63 -13.88 -4.17
N GLN A 64 -1.99 -12.73 -3.62
CA GLN A 64 -2.03 -12.52 -2.17
C GLN A 64 -3.14 -13.35 -1.50
N LEU A 65 -4.33 -13.41 -2.10
CA LEU A 65 -5.44 -14.25 -1.60
C LEU A 65 -5.09 -15.75 -1.68
N GLU A 66 -4.50 -16.20 -2.77
CA GLU A 66 -4.02 -17.58 -2.96
C GLU A 66 -2.94 -17.97 -1.94
N ALA A 67 -2.10 -17.02 -1.53
CA ALA A 67 -1.11 -17.21 -0.46
C ALA A 67 -1.72 -17.24 0.96
N GLY A 68 -3.03 -17.03 1.09
CA GLY A 68 -3.78 -17.12 2.35
C GLY A 68 -4.14 -15.79 2.99
N ALA A 69 -4.13 -14.68 2.24
CA ALA A 69 -4.69 -13.43 2.73
C ALA A 69 -6.20 -13.58 2.97
N VAL A 70 -6.69 -13.03 4.08
CA VAL A 70 -8.11 -13.13 4.51
C VAL A 70 -9.04 -12.19 3.74
N GLY A 71 -8.50 -11.31 2.94
CA GLY A 71 -9.15 -10.28 2.14
C GLY A 71 -8.13 -9.22 1.74
N LEU A 72 -8.57 -8.11 1.16
CA LEU A 72 -7.70 -7.01 0.78
C LEU A 72 -8.07 -5.71 1.51
N THR A 73 -7.06 -4.90 1.80
CA THR A 73 -7.23 -3.52 2.23
C THR A 73 -7.09 -2.60 1.02
N VAL A 74 -7.97 -1.62 0.92
CA VAL A 74 -7.94 -0.58 -0.11
C VAL A 74 -8.03 0.81 0.52
N ALA A 75 -7.71 1.85 -0.25
CA ALA A 75 -7.75 3.23 0.22
C ALA A 75 -9.02 3.97 -0.22
N THR A 76 -9.72 3.53 -1.26
CA THR A 76 -10.85 4.27 -1.85
C THR A 76 -12.00 3.36 -2.25
N VAL A 77 -13.18 3.95 -2.43
CA VAL A 77 -14.33 3.24 -3.01
C VAL A 77 -14.02 2.77 -4.44
N GLY A 78 -13.29 3.59 -5.22
CA GLY A 78 -12.90 3.22 -6.58
C GLY A 78 -11.94 2.03 -6.64
N GLU A 79 -11.02 1.91 -5.69
CA GLU A 79 -10.21 0.68 -5.55
C GLU A 79 -11.08 -0.51 -5.16
N ALA A 80 -12.03 -0.34 -4.22
CA ALA A 80 -12.96 -1.41 -3.83
C ALA A 80 -13.76 -1.93 -5.03
N GLU A 81 -14.32 -1.05 -5.87
CA GLU A 81 -15.04 -1.42 -7.09
C GLU A 81 -14.18 -2.31 -8.00
N VAL A 82 -12.92 -1.93 -8.23
CA VAL A 82 -12.00 -2.69 -9.09
C VAL A 82 -11.68 -4.07 -8.52
N PHE A 83 -11.36 -4.15 -7.23
CA PHE A 83 -10.97 -5.43 -6.62
C PHE A 83 -12.17 -6.36 -6.44
N VAL A 84 -13.36 -5.85 -6.14
CA VAL A 84 -14.59 -6.65 -6.09
C VAL A 84 -14.96 -7.17 -7.47
N ALA A 85 -14.92 -6.34 -8.51
CA ALA A 85 -15.08 -6.79 -9.89
C ALA A 85 -14.02 -7.83 -10.30
N GLY A 86 -12.83 -7.75 -9.70
CA GLY A 86 -11.75 -8.73 -9.82
C GLY A 86 -11.95 -10.04 -9.04
N GLY A 87 -13.06 -10.16 -8.28
CA GLY A 87 -13.43 -11.36 -7.52
C GLY A 87 -12.98 -11.39 -6.06
N CYS A 88 -12.52 -10.25 -5.48
CA CYS A 88 -12.24 -10.16 -4.06
C CYS A 88 -13.55 -10.00 -3.28
N ALA A 89 -13.87 -10.97 -2.42
CA ALA A 89 -15.14 -11.03 -1.68
C ALA A 89 -15.10 -10.35 -0.30
N ASP A 90 -13.93 -9.94 0.18
CA ASP A 90 -13.76 -9.29 1.50
C ASP A 90 -12.79 -8.11 1.38
N ILE A 91 -13.32 -6.90 1.57
CA ILE A 91 -12.60 -5.63 1.40
C ILE A 91 -12.67 -4.81 2.69
N PHE A 92 -11.54 -4.22 3.06
CA PHE A 92 -11.49 -3.19 4.09
C PHE A 92 -11.02 -1.86 3.49
N ILE A 93 -11.89 -0.83 3.50
CA ILE A 93 -11.54 0.55 3.15
C ILE A 93 -10.96 1.20 4.42
N ALA A 94 -9.63 1.18 4.56
CA ALA A 94 -8.93 1.47 5.81
C ALA A 94 -8.56 2.95 5.97
N TYR A 95 -9.56 3.82 5.98
CA TYR A 95 -9.48 5.20 6.47
C TYR A 95 -10.88 5.74 6.79
N PRO A 96 -11.03 6.83 7.57
CA PRO A 96 -12.32 7.44 7.82
C PRO A 96 -12.93 7.98 6.51
N LEU A 97 -14.06 7.40 6.12
CA LEU A 97 -14.69 7.71 4.84
C LEU A 97 -15.82 8.73 5.05
N TRP A 98 -15.69 9.90 4.42
CA TRP A 98 -16.81 10.83 4.29
C TRP A 98 -17.68 10.42 3.10
N VAL A 99 -18.92 10.01 3.38
CA VAL A 99 -19.85 9.49 2.37
C VAL A 99 -20.87 10.57 1.99
N ASP A 100 -20.76 11.05 0.75
CA ASP A 100 -21.76 11.86 0.07
C ASP A 100 -22.66 10.98 -0.82
N ALA A 101 -23.71 11.56 -1.44
CA ALA A 101 -24.63 10.81 -2.28
C ALA A 101 -23.97 10.08 -3.47
N PRO A 102 -22.96 10.60 -4.19
CA PRO A 102 -22.20 9.85 -5.19
C PRO A 102 -21.48 8.64 -4.63
N LYS A 103 -20.73 8.81 -3.53
CA LYS A 103 -20.01 7.70 -2.89
C LYS A 103 -20.96 6.66 -2.32
N ALA A 104 -22.09 7.10 -1.75
CA ALA A 104 -23.12 6.23 -1.22
C ALA A 104 -23.63 5.23 -2.27
N ARG A 105 -23.97 5.72 -3.48
CA ARG A 105 -24.41 4.86 -4.57
C ARG A 105 -23.34 3.85 -5.00
N ARG A 106 -22.08 4.27 -5.07
CA ARG A 106 -20.96 3.40 -5.44
C ARG A 106 -20.71 2.34 -4.36
N LEU A 107 -20.70 2.76 -3.10
CA LEU A 107 -20.50 1.83 -1.98
C LEU A 107 -21.65 0.83 -1.86
N ALA A 108 -22.91 1.27 -2.09
CA ALA A 108 -24.05 0.37 -2.13
C ALA A 108 -23.88 -0.73 -3.18
N ALA A 109 -23.44 -0.38 -4.38
CA ALA A 109 -23.18 -1.34 -5.44
C ALA A 109 -22.07 -2.35 -5.08
N VAL A 110 -21.01 -1.90 -4.40
CA VAL A 110 -19.94 -2.80 -3.93
C VAL A 110 -20.43 -3.76 -2.85
N LEU A 111 -21.28 -3.28 -1.94
CA LEU A 111 -21.88 -4.08 -0.86
C LEU A 111 -22.80 -5.22 -1.36
N GLU A 112 -23.32 -5.13 -2.59
CA GLU A 112 -24.11 -6.22 -3.18
C GLU A 112 -23.27 -7.46 -3.52
N TRP A 113 -21.94 -7.30 -3.69
CA TRP A 113 -21.07 -8.35 -4.22
C TRP A 113 -19.97 -8.77 -3.25
N ALA A 114 -19.72 -8.01 -2.19
CA ALA A 114 -18.64 -8.29 -1.26
C ALA A 114 -18.98 -7.86 0.17
N SER A 115 -18.36 -8.50 1.15
CA SER A 115 -18.26 -7.99 2.51
C SER A 115 -17.33 -6.78 2.51
N VAL A 116 -17.84 -5.62 2.96
CA VAL A 116 -17.05 -4.39 3.02
C VAL A 116 -17.09 -3.82 4.42
N ALA A 117 -15.90 -3.67 5.02
CA ALA A 117 -15.71 -2.88 6.23
C ALA A 117 -15.15 -1.49 5.87
N VAL A 118 -15.53 -0.47 6.64
CA VAL A 118 -15.11 0.93 6.43
C VAL A 118 -14.53 1.48 7.72
N GLY A 119 -13.43 2.24 7.62
CA GLY A 119 -12.86 2.99 8.73
C GLY A 119 -13.75 4.14 9.16
N VAL A 120 -13.90 4.36 10.48
CA VAL A 120 -14.63 5.49 11.06
C VAL A 120 -13.88 6.04 12.26
N ASP A 121 -13.93 7.37 12.47
CA ASP A 121 -13.35 8.04 13.63
C ASP A 121 -14.26 9.16 14.18
N SER A 122 -15.48 9.29 13.67
CA SER A 122 -16.41 10.33 14.11
C SER A 122 -17.87 9.90 13.97
N THR A 123 -18.73 10.41 14.84
CA THR A 123 -20.19 10.22 14.74
C THR A 123 -20.74 10.87 13.47
N ALA A 124 -20.16 11.99 13.04
CA ALA A 124 -20.59 12.68 11.84
C ALA A 124 -20.41 11.85 10.56
N SER A 125 -19.33 11.04 10.46
CA SER A 125 -19.14 10.13 9.32
C SER A 125 -20.16 8.98 9.32
N LEU A 126 -20.55 8.48 10.50
CA LEU A 126 -21.62 7.49 10.67
C LEU A 126 -22.99 8.07 10.28
N ASP A 127 -23.30 9.29 10.72
CA ASP A 127 -24.53 10.00 10.36
C ASP A 127 -24.62 10.22 8.85
N ALA A 128 -23.51 10.61 8.20
CA ALA A 128 -23.47 10.79 6.77
C ALA A 128 -23.76 9.49 6.01
N MET A 129 -23.22 8.34 6.43
CA MET A 129 -23.55 7.04 5.86
C MET A 129 -25.02 6.65 6.11
N ALA A 130 -25.50 6.81 7.35
CA ALA A 130 -26.88 6.47 7.72
C ALA A 130 -27.90 7.32 6.98
N ALA A 131 -27.64 8.62 6.77
CA ALA A 131 -28.51 9.53 6.02
C ALA A 131 -28.70 9.09 4.55
N HIS A 132 -27.76 8.36 3.99
CA HIS A 132 -27.86 7.76 2.65
C HIS A 132 -28.34 6.30 2.66
N GLY A 133 -28.77 5.79 3.83
CA GLY A 133 -29.29 4.41 3.95
C GLY A 133 -28.22 3.31 3.86
N ILE A 134 -26.94 3.67 4.00
CA ILE A 134 -25.82 2.74 3.88
C ILE A 134 -25.29 2.40 5.26
N ARG A 135 -25.14 1.10 5.53
CA ARG A 135 -24.59 0.58 6.79
C ARG A 135 -23.61 -0.56 6.52
N PRO A 136 -22.38 -0.27 6.01
CA PRO A 136 -21.32 -1.26 5.94
C PRO A 136 -20.92 -1.68 7.35
N GLU A 137 -20.18 -2.76 7.47
CA GLU A 137 -19.45 -3.03 8.71
C GLU A 137 -18.45 -1.90 8.97
N VAL A 138 -18.23 -1.55 10.24
CA VAL A 138 -17.31 -0.46 10.60
C VAL A 138 -16.20 -0.95 11.52
N VAL A 139 -15.03 -0.33 11.35
CA VAL A 139 -13.86 -0.53 12.22
C VAL A 139 -13.42 0.85 12.69
N VAL A 140 -13.32 1.05 14.02
CA VAL A 140 -12.98 2.37 14.58
C VAL A 140 -11.49 2.64 14.43
N GLU A 141 -11.11 3.76 13.78
CA GLU A 141 -9.72 4.18 13.70
C GLU A 141 -9.28 4.85 14.98
N VAL A 142 -8.10 4.44 15.48
CA VAL A 142 -7.45 5.08 16.61
C VAL A 142 -6.06 5.58 16.23
N ASP A 143 -5.65 6.71 16.76
CA ASP A 143 -4.32 7.25 16.58
C ASP A 143 -3.34 6.54 17.53
N SER A 144 -2.33 5.89 16.96
CA SER A 144 -1.26 5.22 17.71
C SER A 144 0.05 6.02 17.71
N GLY A 145 0.02 7.31 17.36
CA GLY A 145 1.21 8.18 17.30
C GLY A 145 1.60 8.68 15.93
N HIS A 146 0.82 8.39 14.89
CA HIS A 146 1.02 8.95 13.55
C HIS A 146 0.39 10.35 13.38
N HIS A 147 -0.63 10.68 14.18
CA HIS A 147 -1.29 11.99 14.23
C HIS A 147 -1.86 12.46 12.88
N ARG A 148 -2.49 11.53 12.13
CA ARG A 148 -3.15 11.83 10.86
C ARG A 148 -4.66 11.84 10.96
N SER A 149 -5.24 10.80 11.53
CA SER A 149 -6.66 10.53 11.72
C SER A 149 -6.84 9.54 12.86
N GLY A 150 -8.06 9.28 13.26
CA GLY A 150 -8.39 8.39 14.35
C GLY A 150 -8.64 9.13 15.67
N VAL A 151 -9.48 8.54 16.51
CA VAL A 151 -9.72 9.05 17.87
C VAL A 151 -8.60 8.60 18.82
N SER A 152 -8.55 9.17 20.03
CA SER A 152 -7.72 8.56 21.09
C SER A 152 -8.18 7.14 21.38
N PRO A 153 -7.30 6.21 21.76
CA PRO A 153 -7.68 4.84 22.05
C PRO A 153 -8.82 4.70 23.07
N GLU A 154 -8.85 5.55 24.08
CA GLU A 154 -9.86 5.58 25.13
C GLU A 154 -11.24 6.00 24.61
N ALA A 155 -11.29 6.85 23.58
CA ALA A 155 -12.54 7.32 22.99
C ALA A 155 -13.16 6.32 21.97
N ALA A 156 -12.47 5.25 21.63
CA ALA A 156 -12.96 4.25 20.67
C ALA A 156 -14.33 3.66 21.06
N GLY A 157 -14.54 3.44 22.37
CA GLY A 157 -15.80 2.92 22.90
C GLY A 157 -17.00 3.81 22.61
N GLU A 158 -16.85 5.13 22.73
CA GLU A 158 -17.92 6.10 22.44
C GLU A 158 -18.34 6.06 20.97
N ILE A 159 -17.37 6.02 20.05
CA ILE A 159 -17.64 5.92 18.61
C ILE A 159 -18.29 4.57 18.28
N GLY A 160 -17.78 3.49 18.85
CA GLY A 160 -18.33 2.15 18.64
C GLY A 160 -19.76 2.03 19.20
N ARG A 161 -20.04 2.58 20.38
CA ARG A 161 -21.39 2.58 20.95
C ARG A 161 -22.35 3.38 20.07
N TYR A 162 -21.96 4.57 19.64
CA TYR A 162 -22.77 5.37 18.73
C TYR A 162 -23.05 4.62 17.41
N ALA A 163 -22.04 3.96 16.83
CA ALA A 163 -22.21 3.16 15.62
C ALA A 163 -23.22 2.02 15.83
N ALA A 164 -23.11 1.29 16.95
CA ALA A 164 -24.03 0.19 17.25
C ALA A 164 -25.48 0.69 17.45
N ASP A 165 -25.68 1.80 18.15
CA ASP A 165 -26.99 2.41 18.35
C ASP A 165 -27.60 2.94 17.05
N ALA A 166 -26.76 3.37 16.09
CA ALA A 166 -27.17 3.76 14.73
C ALA A 166 -27.38 2.56 13.79
N GLY A 167 -27.22 1.33 14.27
CA GLY A 167 -27.50 0.09 13.53
C GLY A 167 -26.34 -0.38 12.64
N PHE A 168 -25.10 0.06 12.90
CA PHE A 168 -23.91 -0.47 12.25
C PHE A 168 -23.36 -1.70 12.99
N VAL A 169 -22.73 -2.62 12.27
CA VAL A 169 -21.97 -3.73 12.83
C VAL A 169 -20.55 -3.25 13.08
N VAL A 170 -20.13 -3.17 14.35
CA VAL A 170 -18.78 -2.79 14.75
C VAL A 170 -17.91 -4.03 14.87
N ARG A 171 -16.89 -4.18 14.00
CA ARG A 171 -15.97 -5.32 14.02
C ARG A 171 -14.85 -5.19 15.05
N GLY A 172 -14.47 -3.96 15.39
CA GLY A 172 -13.38 -3.69 16.29
C GLY A 172 -12.65 -2.39 15.97
N VAL A 173 -11.33 -2.40 16.10
CA VAL A 173 -10.47 -1.24 16.01
C VAL A 173 -9.34 -1.43 14.98
N PHE A 174 -8.88 -0.33 14.41
CA PHE A 174 -7.68 -0.34 13.57
C PHE A 174 -6.84 0.92 13.76
N THR A 175 -5.58 0.83 13.38
CA THR A 175 -4.68 1.98 13.31
C THR A 175 -3.70 1.83 12.15
N PHE A 176 -3.01 2.92 11.80
CA PHE A 176 -1.87 2.89 10.89
C PHE A 176 -0.64 3.46 11.60
N PRO A 177 0.38 2.63 11.88
CA PRO A 177 1.60 3.07 12.55
C PRO A 177 2.54 3.79 11.57
N GLY A 178 2.11 4.95 11.04
CA GLY A 178 2.81 5.69 9.99
C GLY A 178 4.19 6.21 10.43
N HIS A 179 4.38 6.45 11.73
CA HIS A 179 5.65 6.83 12.31
C HIS A 179 6.70 5.70 12.25
N SER A 180 6.33 4.45 11.90
CA SER A 180 7.25 3.36 11.59
C SER A 180 8.09 3.60 10.32
N TYR A 181 7.68 4.56 9.47
CA TYR A 181 8.43 4.94 8.26
C TYR A 181 9.59 5.88 8.57
N THR A 182 10.24 5.68 9.71
CA THR A 182 11.46 6.37 10.12
C THR A 182 12.45 5.31 10.62
N PRO A 183 13.75 5.35 10.25
CA PRO A 183 14.69 4.26 10.55
C PRO A 183 14.79 3.89 12.04
N GLN A 184 14.64 4.87 12.94
CA GLN A 184 14.82 4.68 14.39
C GLN A 184 13.53 4.23 15.11
N THR A 185 12.35 4.34 14.50
CA THR A 185 11.07 4.20 15.21
C THR A 185 10.26 2.95 14.84
N ARG A 186 10.79 2.05 14.00
CA ARG A 186 10.04 0.88 13.54
C ARG A 186 9.54 -0.02 14.67
N ALA A 187 10.41 -0.31 15.66
CA ALA A 187 10.08 -1.17 16.78
C ALA A 187 9.15 -0.45 17.78
N SER A 188 9.44 0.81 18.12
CA SER A 188 8.57 1.60 19.01
C SER A 188 7.20 1.81 18.40
N ALA A 189 7.10 2.11 17.10
CA ALA A 189 5.82 2.24 16.42
C ALA A 189 4.97 0.97 16.44
N ALA A 190 5.58 -0.22 16.37
CA ALA A 190 4.87 -1.47 16.55
C ALA A 190 4.40 -1.69 17.99
N ALA A 191 5.16 -1.23 18.98
CA ALA A 191 4.75 -1.27 20.40
C ALA A 191 3.61 -0.28 20.68
N ASP A 192 3.72 0.97 20.19
CA ASP A 192 2.69 2.00 20.31
C ASP A 192 1.37 1.54 19.68
N GLU A 193 1.45 0.92 18.51
CA GLU A 193 0.31 0.30 17.83
C GLU A 193 -0.37 -0.77 18.69
N ALA A 194 0.41 -1.70 19.24
CA ALA A 194 -0.13 -2.79 20.06
C ALA A 194 -0.83 -2.25 21.32
N ILE A 195 -0.23 -1.25 21.99
CA ILE A 195 -0.79 -0.58 23.17
C ILE A 195 -2.09 0.14 22.80
N ALA A 196 -2.07 0.97 21.75
CA ALA A 196 -3.23 1.73 21.33
C ALA A 196 -4.43 0.82 20.97
N LEU A 197 -4.18 -0.26 20.23
CA LEU A 197 -5.22 -1.21 19.86
C LEU A 197 -5.75 -2.02 21.05
N ALA A 198 -4.92 -2.31 22.06
CA ALA A 198 -5.36 -2.97 23.27
C ALA A 198 -6.30 -2.06 24.08
N VAL A 199 -5.89 -0.82 24.35
CA VAL A 199 -6.69 0.17 25.07
C VAL A 199 -8.03 0.43 24.35
N ALA A 200 -7.99 0.59 23.02
CA ALA A 200 -9.19 0.81 22.24
C ALA A 200 -10.15 -0.40 22.25
N ALA A 201 -9.59 -1.61 22.20
CA ALA A 201 -10.40 -2.83 22.31
C ALA A 201 -11.06 -2.96 23.69
N GLU A 202 -10.36 -2.62 24.77
CA GLU A 202 -10.92 -2.57 26.13
C GLU A 202 -12.01 -1.49 26.23
N SER A 203 -11.81 -0.32 25.60
CA SER A 203 -12.80 0.75 25.55
C SER A 203 -14.09 0.31 24.85
N LEU A 204 -14.00 -0.40 23.71
CA LEU A 204 -15.16 -1.00 23.03
C LEU A 204 -15.84 -2.07 23.91
N ALA A 205 -15.07 -2.97 24.51
CA ALA A 205 -15.59 -4.02 25.37
C ALA A 205 -16.32 -3.45 26.59
N GLY A 206 -15.84 -2.33 27.17
CA GLY A 206 -16.49 -1.59 28.25
C GLY A 206 -17.87 -1.02 27.86
N GLN A 207 -18.13 -0.85 26.55
CA GLN A 207 -19.43 -0.46 26.00
C GLN A 207 -20.29 -1.67 25.58
N GLY A 208 -19.86 -2.90 25.91
CA GLY A 208 -20.57 -4.13 25.55
C GLY A 208 -20.41 -4.55 24.08
N ILE A 209 -19.42 -4.02 23.37
CA ILE A 209 -19.17 -4.33 21.96
C ILE A 209 -18.10 -5.42 21.87
N ALA A 210 -18.43 -6.52 21.18
CA ALA A 210 -17.47 -7.59 20.92
C ALA A 210 -16.40 -7.15 19.91
N VAL A 211 -15.13 -7.35 20.23
CA VAL A 211 -14.00 -6.98 19.37
C VAL A 211 -13.45 -8.23 18.68
N SER A 212 -13.78 -8.40 17.41
CA SER A 212 -13.24 -9.48 16.59
C SER A 212 -11.96 -9.07 15.82
N VAL A 213 -11.78 -7.77 15.57
CA VAL A 213 -10.68 -7.23 14.75
C VAL A 213 -9.87 -6.22 15.56
N ARG A 214 -8.57 -6.44 15.61
CA ARG A 214 -7.52 -5.47 15.97
C ARG A 214 -6.54 -5.43 14.82
N SER A 215 -6.79 -4.50 13.89
CA SER A 215 -6.12 -4.45 12.59
C SER A 215 -5.07 -3.36 12.55
N GLY A 216 -3.86 -3.72 12.14
CA GLY A 216 -2.73 -2.79 12.12
C GLY A 216 -1.60 -3.26 11.21
N GLY A 217 -0.40 -2.79 11.47
CA GLY A 217 0.80 -3.14 10.73
C GLY A 217 1.03 -2.31 9.48
N SER A 218 2.28 -2.10 9.23
CA SER A 218 2.86 -1.51 8.02
C SER A 218 4.00 -2.41 7.55
N THR A 219 4.55 -2.19 6.37
CA THR A 219 5.75 -2.93 5.94
C THR A 219 6.91 -2.76 6.94
N PRO A 220 7.25 -1.54 7.41
CA PRO A 220 8.34 -1.37 8.36
C PRO A 220 8.08 -1.93 9.76
N SER A 221 6.83 -1.89 10.26
CA SER A 221 6.51 -2.40 11.60
C SER A 221 6.25 -3.90 11.63
N ALA A 222 5.92 -4.54 10.50
CA ALA A 222 5.52 -5.94 10.44
C ALA A 222 6.54 -6.91 11.07
N GLN A 223 7.84 -6.62 10.97
CA GLN A 223 8.86 -7.49 11.59
C GLN A 223 8.86 -7.43 13.13
N PHE A 224 8.25 -6.41 13.72
CA PHE A 224 8.14 -6.22 15.18
C PHE A 224 6.71 -6.46 15.68
N ALA A 225 5.78 -6.81 14.79
CA ALA A 225 4.39 -7.04 15.15
C ALA A 225 4.26 -8.21 16.13
N VAL A 226 3.36 -8.04 17.10
CA VAL A 226 3.02 -9.03 18.11
C VAL A 226 1.64 -9.60 17.80
N GLY A 227 1.57 -10.89 17.54
CA GLY A 227 0.32 -11.62 17.36
C GLY A 227 -0.37 -11.96 18.67
N ARG A 228 -1.38 -12.80 18.60
CA ARG A 228 -2.11 -13.27 19.80
C ARG A 228 -1.24 -14.27 20.59
N PRO A 229 -0.97 -14.03 21.88
CA PRO A 229 -0.34 -15.05 22.71
C PRO A 229 -1.30 -16.22 22.89
N GLY A 230 -0.96 -17.39 22.35
CA GLY A 230 -1.65 -18.66 22.64
C GLY A 230 -3.13 -18.77 22.25
N GLY A 231 -3.59 -18.05 21.24
CA GLY A 231 -4.98 -18.15 20.75
C GLY A 231 -6.06 -17.60 21.70
N SER A 232 -5.67 -16.91 22.77
CA SER A 232 -6.63 -16.38 23.75
C SER A 232 -7.32 -15.09 23.23
N SER A 233 -8.64 -15.03 23.38
CA SER A 233 -9.46 -13.87 23.03
C SER A 233 -9.16 -12.59 23.86
N GLY A 234 -8.32 -12.69 24.89
CA GLY A 234 -7.98 -11.61 25.83
C GLY A 234 -6.57 -11.04 25.73
N GLY A 235 -5.70 -11.50 24.82
CA GLY A 235 -4.35 -10.97 24.66
C GLY A 235 -4.28 -9.70 23.82
N GLY A 236 -3.41 -8.73 24.18
CA GLY A 236 -3.29 -7.41 23.56
C GLY A 236 -2.71 -7.34 22.13
N GLY A 237 -2.50 -8.47 21.42
CA GLY A 237 -1.88 -8.49 20.09
C GLY A 237 -2.83 -8.20 18.93
N LEU A 238 -2.24 -8.01 17.75
CA LEU A 238 -2.96 -7.87 16.49
C LEU A 238 -3.75 -9.14 16.16
N THR A 239 -4.88 -8.97 15.47
CA THR A 239 -5.61 -10.06 14.82
C THR A 239 -5.40 -10.06 13.31
N GLU A 240 -4.94 -8.92 12.78
CA GLU A 240 -4.80 -8.72 11.34
C GLU A 240 -3.66 -7.76 11.01
N LEU A 241 -2.83 -8.09 10.00
CA LEU A 241 -1.74 -7.27 9.47
C LEU A 241 -2.08 -6.69 8.10
N ARG A 242 -1.76 -5.38 7.89
CA ARG A 242 -2.09 -4.65 6.65
C ARG A 242 -0.88 -4.03 5.92
N PRO A 243 0.26 -4.72 5.75
CA PRO A 243 1.38 -4.19 4.98
C PRO A 243 1.01 -4.04 3.51
N GLY A 244 1.63 -3.07 2.81
CA GLY A 244 1.38 -2.85 1.38
C GLY A 244 2.67 -2.92 0.55
N VAL A 245 3.66 -2.08 0.86
CA VAL A 245 4.88 -1.92 0.05
C VAL A 245 5.73 -3.19 -0.03
N TYR A 246 5.59 -4.10 0.92
CA TYR A 246 6.34 -5.35 0.99
C TYR A 246 6.30 -6.17 -0.31
N VAL A 247 5.21 -6.08 -1.08
CA VAL A 247 5.03 -6.84 -2.33
C VAL A 247 6.10 -6.51 -3.37
N PHE A 248 6.59 -5.28 -3.37
CA PHE A 248 7.58 -4.80 -4.33
C PHE A 248 8.92 -4.41 -3.69
N GLY A 249 8.91 -3.87 -2.47
CA GLY A 249 10.02 -3.09 -1.96
C GLY A 249 10.22 -1.79 -2.74
N ASP A 250 11.05 -0.91 -2.25
CA ASP A 250 11.50 0.32 -2.91
C ASP A 250 12.77 0.85 -2.23
N ALA A 251 13.35 1.95 -2.72
CA ALA A 251 14.58 2.49 -2.15
C ALA A 251 14.38 2.94 -0.69
N GLN A 252 13.20 3.42 -0.32
CA GLN A 252 12.87 3.79 1.05
C GLN A 252 12.83 2.56 1.97
N GLN A 253 12.27 1.44 1.50
CA GLN A 253 12.25 0.19 2.25
C GLN A 253 13.67 -0.40 2.43
N VAL A 254 14.52 -0.27 1.42
CA VAL A 254 15.93 -0.66 1.54
C VAL A 254 16.66 0.19 2.58
N GLU A 255 16.45 1.51 2.59
CA GLU A 255 17.04 2.41 3.61
C GLU A 255 16.50 2.16 5.01
N LEU A 256 15.24 1.75 5.14
CA LEU A 256 14.63 1.30 6.39
C LEU A 256 15.13 -0.09 6.82
N GLY A 257 15.81 -0.84 5.95
CA GLY A 257 16.28 -2.20 6.24
C GLY A 257 15.14 -3.21 6.37
N THR A 258 14.05 -3.03 5.60
CA THR A 258 12.92 -3.98 5.56
C THR A 258 13.07 -4.99 4.44
N CYS A 259 13.87 -4.69 3.41
CA CYS A 259 14.27 -5.60 2.34
C CYS A 259 15.69 -5.25 1.87
N ALA A 260 16.36 -6.17 1.19
CA ALA A 260 17.59 -5.90 0.47
C ALA A 260 17.30 -5.31 -0.92
N MET A 261 18.29 -4.72 -1.57
CA MET A 261 18.15 -4.21 -2.94
C MET A 261 17.77 -5.31 -3.93
N ASP A 262 18.34 -6.50 -3.72
CA ASP A 262 18.07 -7.66 -4.57
C ASP A 262 16.66 -8.24 -4.42
N ASP A 263 15.95 -7.91 -3.34
CA ASP A 263 14.57 -8.34 -3.11
C ASP A 263 13.56 -7.44 -3.83
N VAL A 264 13.99 -6.25 -4.28
CA VAL A 264 13.09 -5.29 -4.94
C VAL A 264 12.54 -5.90 -6.24
N ALA A 265 11.21 -6.03 -6.30
CA ALA A 265 10.51 -6.66 -7.40
C ALA A 265 10.12 -5.68 -8.53
N LEU A 266 9.99 -4.38 -8.21
CA LEU A 266 9.57 -3.37 -9.18
C LEU A 266 10.69 -2.36 -9.44
N THR A 267 10.99 -2.16 -10.72
CA THR A 267 11.90 -1.12 -11.19
C THR A 267 11.27 -0.33 -12.33
N VAL A 268 11.82 0.87 -12.58
CA VAL A 268 11.53 1.64 -13.79
C VAL A 268 12.71 1.50 -14.73
N VAL A 269 12.47 1.01 -15.95
CA VAL A 269 13.49 1.01 -16.99
C VAL A 269 13.57 2.41 -17.56
N ALA A 270 14.76 3.01 -17.54
CA ALA A 270 15.03 4.35 -18.04
C ALA A 270 16.25 4.37 -18.95
N THR A 271 16.32 5.35 -19.84
CA THR A 271 17.47 5.54 -20.76
C THR A 271 18.38 6.65 -20.24
N VAL A 272 19.70 6.44 -20.34
CA VAL A 272 20.70 7.48 -20.10
C VAL A 272 20.71 8.43 -21.30
N VAL A 273 20.25 9.66 -21.10
CA VAL A 273 20.08 10.64 -22.19
C VAL A 273 21.13 11.74 -22.22
N SER A 274 21.87 11.94 -21.10
CA SER A 274 22.92 12.98 -21.03
C SER A 274 23.94 12.69 -19.93
N HIS A 275 25.15 13.24 -20.12
CA HIS A 275 26.23 13.28 -19.12
C HIS A 275 26.54 14.72 -18.66
N ALA A 276 25.54 15.60 -18.64
CA ALA A 276 25.73 17.01 -18.32
C ALA A 276 26.42 17.24 -16.96
N GLY A 277 27.56 17.91 -16.97
CA GLY A 277 28.32 18.21 -15.78
C GLY A 277 28.88 16.97 -15.05
N GLY A 278 29.14 15.87 -15.76
CA GLY A 278 29.65 14.62 -15.18
C GLY A 278 28.62 13.80 -14.41
N ARG A 279 27.33 14.17 -14.50
CA ARG A 279 26.21 13.46 -13.89
C ARG A 279 25.53 12.57 -14.93
N VAL A 280 24.77 11.58 -14.48
CA VAL A 280 23.90 10.77 -15.35
C VAL A 280 22.51 11.39 -15.35
N ILE A 281 21.98 11.69 -16.54
CA ILE A 281 20.61 12.18 -16.71
C ILE A 281 19.79 11.09 -17.37
N LEU A 282 18.65 10.77 -16.79
CA LEU A 282 17.70 9.76 -17.24
C LEU A 282 16.43 10.41 -17.80
N ASP A 283 15.77 9.73 -18.73
CA ASP A 283 14.46 10.11 -19.30
C ASP A 283 13.26 9.80 -18.40
N ALA A 284 13.49 9.41 -17.15
CA ALA A 284 12.48 9.13 -16.15
C ALA A 284 12.47 10.21 -15.06
N GLY A 285 11.53 11.13 -15.12
CA GLY A 285 11.34 12.18 -14.12
C GLY A 285 10.20 11.89 -13.14
N SER A 286 9.70 12.95 -12.49
CA SER A 286 8.62 12.85 -11.50
C SER A 286 7.31 12.26 -12.05
N LYS A 287 7.07 12.40 -13.36
CA LYS A 287 5.90 11.83 -14.05
C LYS A 287 5.99 10.31 -14.25
N ALA A 288 7.16 9.71 -14.01
CA ALA A 288 7.35 8.26 -14.06
C ALA A 288 7.73 7.67 -12.68
N LEU A 289 8.50 8.41 -11.88
CA LEU A 289 9.02 7.93 -10.59
C LEU A 289 8.21 8.36 -9.37
N GLY A 290 7.37 9.42 -9.51
CA GLY A 290 6.83 10.13 -8.36
C GLY A 290 7.88 11.05 -7.73
N ALA A 291 7.45 12.03 -6.94
CA ALA A 291 8.34 13.01 -6.33
C ALA A 291 8.24 13.05 -4.80
N ASP A 292 7.44 12.19 -4.19
CA ASP A 292 7.32 12.11 -2.75
C ASP A 292 8.57 11.47 -2.13
N ARG A 293 9.04 12.10 -1.07
CA ARG A 293 10.25 11.70 -0.36
C ARG A 293 10.15 12.06 1.11
N ALA A 294 10.40 11.08 1.97
CA ALA A 294 10.56 11.36 3.39
C ALA A 294 11.81 12.26 3.62
N PRO A 295 11.77 13.16 4.62
CA PRO A 295 12.92 14.06 4.89
C PRO A 295 14.26 13.36 5.13
N TRP A 296 14.22 12.14 5.66
CA TRP A 296 15.42 11.34 5.95
C TRP A 296 15.90 10.51 4.74
N ALA A 297 15.08 10.32 3.70
CA ALA A 297 15.48 9.52 2.55
C ALA A 297 16.60 10.18 1.76
N SER A 298 17.60 9.39 1.34
CA SER A 298 18.83 9.88 0.74
C SER A 298 18.68 10.39 -0.70
N GLY A 299 17.51 10.23 -1.33
CA GLY A 299 17.24 10.67 -2.70
C GLY A 299 15.85 10.32 -3.18
N TYR A 300 15.61 10.50 -4.47
CA TYR A 300 14.34 10.16 -5.15
C TYR A 300 14.35 8.76 -5.80
N GLY A 301 15.35 7.95 -5.47
CA GLY A 301 15.53 6.60 -5.97
C GLY A 301 17.00 6.27 -6.15
N ARG A 302 17.26 5.05 -6.60
CA ARG A 302 18.60 4.49 -6.80
C ARG A 302 18.65 3.71 -8.10
N LEU A 303 19.86 3.46 -8.59
CA LEU A 303 20.04 2.50 -9.68
C LEU A 303 20.25 1.09 -9.09
N ALA A 304 19.55 0.09 -9.62
CA ALA A 304 19.66 -1.28 -9.12
C ALA A 304 21.08 -1.84 -9.23
N GLU A 305 21.75 -1.55 -10.35
CA GLU A 305 23.12 -2.02 -10.65
C GLU A 305 24.22 -1.16 -10.02
N ALA A 306 23.87 0.01 -9.48
CA ALA A 306 24.76 0.93 -8.79
C ALA A 306 24.05 1.53 -7.56
N PRO A 307 23.83 0.74 -6.50
CA PRO A 307 22.99 1.15 -5.37
C PRO A 307 23.51 2.36 -4.59
N ASP A 308 24.77 2.73 -4.78
CA ASP A 308 25.35 3.95 -4.20
C ASP A 308 25.08 5.21 -5.02
N ALA A 309 24.70 5.07 -6.29
CA ALA A 309 24.24 6.20 -7.10
C ALA A 309 22.85 6.65 -6.63
N ARG A 310 22.67 7.96 -6.46
CA ARG A 310 21.44 8.58 -5.94
C ARG A 310 20.79 9.48 -6.96
N ILE A 311 19.47 9.35 -7.12
CA ILE A 311 18.69 10.37 -7.82
C ILE A 311 18.52 11.55 -6.86
N VAL A 312 19.26 12.62 -7.11
CA VAL A 312 19.32 13.80 -6.23
C VAL A 312 18.33 14.90 -6.61
N ALA A 313 17.85 14.89 -7.87
CA ALA A 313 16.84 15.82 -8.33
C ALA A 313 15.94 15.20 -9.41
N LEU A 314 14.68 15.64 -9.45
CA LEU A 314 13.71 15.30 -10.48
C LEU A 314 13.19 16.57 -11.15
N SER A 315 13.17 16.57 -12.47
CA SER A 315 12.27 17.38 -13.29
C SER A 315 11.06 16.53 -13.68
N GLU A 316 10.13 17.08 -14.47
CA GLU A 316 8.95 16.33 -14.90
C GLU A 316 9.30 15.05 -15.68
N HIS A 317 10.29 15.14 -16.58
CA HIS A 317 10.70 14.05 -17.48
C HIS A 317 12.15 13.60 -17.31
N HIS A 318 12.91 14.17 -16.37
CA HIS A 318 14.30 13.81 -16.17
C HIS A 318 14.63 13.56 -14.71
N ALA A 319 15.49 12.56 -14.46
CA ALA A 319 16.16 12.37 -13.19
C ALA A 319 17.64 12.74 -13.33
N THR A 320 18.14 13.47 -12.34
CA THR A 320 19.57 13.74 -12.19
C THR A 320 20.14 12.76 -11.18
N VAL A 321 21.08 11.93 -11.63
CA VAL A 321 21.76 10.95 -10.81
C VAL A 321 23.16 11.44 -10.47
N GLU A 322 23.46 11.49 -9.18
CA GLU A 322 24.81 11.67 -8.68
C GLU A 322 25.53 10.32 -8.75
N TRP A 323 26.54 10.24 -9.63
CA TRP A 323 27.23 8.99 -9.91
C TRP A 323 28.44 8.84 -9.01
N SER A 324 28.45 7.80 -8.19
CA SER A 324 29.54 7.49 -7.25
C SER A 324 30.55 6.46 -7.79
N GLY A 325 30.25 5.86 -8.94
CA GLY A 325 31.10 4.85 -9.58
C GLY A 325 32.15 5.46 -10.51
N GLY A 326 33.00 4.62 -11.11
CA GLY A 326 34.05 5.04 -12.04
C GLY A 326 33.50 5.55 -13.37
N ARG A 327 33.46 4.71 -14.43
CA ARG A 327 32.97 5.10 -15.74
C ARG A 327 31.44 5.27 -15.74
N LEU A 328 30.96 6.39 -16.29
CA LEU A 328 29.53 6.64 -16.47
C LEU A 328 28.90 5.59 -17.40
N PRO A 329 27.63 5.18 -17.18
CA PRO A 329 26.86 4.35 -18.12
C PRO A 329 26.83 5.00 -19.50
N GLN A 330 26.86 4.21 -20.55
CA GLN A 330 26.88 4.72 -21.92
C GLN A 330 25.60 5.51 -22.24
N LEU A 331 25.73 6.60 -23.01
CA LEU A 331 24.58 7.30 -23.59
C LEU A 331 23.74 6.33 -24.44
N GLY A 332 22.40 6.37 -24.27
CA GLY A 332 21.48 5.46 -24.92
C GLY A 332 21.35 4.09 -24.24
N SER A 333 22.19 3.77 -23.24
CA SER A 333 22.01 2.53 -22.48
C SER A 333 20.80 2.62 -21.55
N ARG A 334 20.20 1.46 -21.25
CA ARG A 334 19.11 1.31 -20.29
C ARG A 334 19.65 1.01 -18.91
N VAL A 335 18.99 1.56 -17.90
CA VAL A 335 19.28 1.31 -16.49
C VAL A 335 17.99 0.98 -15.75
N LEU A 336 18.10 0.20 -14.68
CA LEU A 336 16.98 -0.12 -13.80
C LEU A 336 16.97 0.86 -12.62
N VAL A 337 15.92 1.64 -12.50
CA VAL A 337 15.71 2.59 -11.41
C VAL A 337 14.80 1.96 -10.36
N VAL A 338 15.27 1.86 -9.13
CA VAL A 338 14.45 1.57 -7.96
C VAL A 338 13.87 2.89 -7.47
N PRO A 339 12.54 3.11 -7.58
CA PRO A 339 11.93 4.38 -7.16
C PRO A 339 12.04 4.56 -5.64
N ASN A 340 11.99 5.81 -5.19
CA ASN A 340 12.00 6.10 -3.75
C ASN A 340 10.77 5.55 -3.05
N HIS A 341 9.57 5.80 -3.60
CA HIS A 341 8.30 5.31 -3.07
C HIS A 341 7.45 4.70 -4.19
N VAL A 342 7.41 3.39 -4.20
CA VAL A 342 6.80 2.59 -5.28
C VAL A 342 5.30 2.85 -5.47
N CYS A 343 4.54 3.17 -4.42
CA CYS A 343 3.09 3.39 -4.52
C CYS A 343 2.74 4.54 -5.47
N ASN A 344 3.50 5.64 -5.41
CA ASN A 344 3.29 6.77 -6.31
C ASN A 344 3.71 6.44 -7.75
N THR A 345 4.82 5.74 -7.90
CA THR A 345 5.33 5.29 -9.20
C THR A 345 4.29 4.43 -9.93
N VAL A 346 3.72 3.45 -9.23
CA VAL A 346 2.67 2.57 -9.77
C VAL A 346 1.43 3.36 -10.21
N ASN A 347 0.98 4.32 -9.39
CA ASN A 347 -0.22 5.10 -9.72
C ASN A 347 -0.05 6.00 -10.97
N LEU A 348 1.19 6.21 -11.46
CA LEU A 348 1.49 6.98 -12.66
C LEU A 348 1.50 6.14 -13.95
N ALA A 349 1.56 4.81 -13.85
CA ALA A 349 1.68 3.90 -14.99
C ALA A 349 0.38 3.17 -15.30
N ASP A 350 0.18 2.82 -16.57
CA ASP A 350 -0.98 2.04 -17.02
C ASP A 350 -0.77 0.54 -16.89
N VAL A 351 0.47 0.07 -17.06
CA VAL A 351 0.82 -1.35 -17.11
C VAL A 351 2.16 -1.64 -16.45
N TYR A 352 2.32 -2.87 -16.00
CA TYR A 352 3.59 -3.50 -15.69
C TYR A 352 4.06 -4.29 -16.90
N VAL A 353 5.31 -4.15 -17.29
CA VAL A 353 6.00 -5.08 -18.20
C VAL A 353 6.59 -6.21 -17.36
N ILE A 354 6.33 -7.45 -17.76
CA ILE A 354 6.74 -8.61 -16.98
C ILE A 354 8.14 -9.05 -17.40
N GLY A 355 9.07 -8.93 -16.47
CA GLY A 355 10.49 -9.24 -16.75
C GLY A 355 11.02 -8.45 -17.93
N ASP A 356 11.65 -9.15 -18.86
CA ASP A 356 12.19 -8.61 -20.11
C ASP A 356 11.38 -9.08 -21.32
N GLY A 357 10.18 -9.62 -21.07
CA GLY A 357 9.28 -10.15 -22.09
C GLY A 357 8.25 -9.15 -22.61
N PRO A 358 7.41 -9.56 -23.58
CA PRO A 358 6.34 -8.74 -24.12
C PRO A 358 5.06 -8.76 -23.25
N GLU A 359 4.99 -9.64 -22.25
CA GLU A 359 3.80 -9.74 -21.38
C GLU A 359 3.63 -8.47 -20.56
N THR A 360 2.38 -7.99 -20.47
CA THR A 360 2.01 -6.86 -19.62
C THR A 360 0.84 -7.20 -18.72
N TRP A 361 0.85 -6.65 -17.50
CA TRP A 361 -0.28 -6.69 -16.59
C TRP A 361 -0.81 -5.27 -16.37
N PRO A 362 -2.13 -5.06 -16.35
CA PRO A 362 -2.68 -3.74 -16.09
C PRO A 362 -2.45 -3.29 -14.64
N VAL A 363 -2.34 -1.99 -14.45
CA VAL A 363 -2.53 -1.34 -13.16
C VAL A 363 -4.03 -1.02 -13.03
N ASP A 364 -4.83 -2.05 -12.72
CA ASP A 364 -6.30 -2.05 -12.85
C ASP A 364 -6.98 -0.88 -12.13
N ALA A 365 -6.51 -0.54 -10.93
CA ALA A 365 -7.05 0.54 -10.11
C ALA A 365 -6.28 1.87 -10.27
N ARG A 366 -5.52 2.06 -11.37
CA ARG A 366 -4.84 3.31 -11.64
C ARG A 366 -5.83 4.48 -11.67
N GLY A 367 -5.51 5.56 -10.95
CA GLY A 367 -6.37 6.76 -10.92
C GLY A 367 -7.67 6.61 -10.13
N CYS A 368 -7.97 5.43 -9.57
CA CYS A 368 -9.14 5.21 -8.71
C CYS A 368 -8.87 5.80 -7.30
N ASN A 369 -8.71 7.11 -7.22
CA ASN A 369 -8.33 7.82 -6.00
C ASN A 369 -9.53 8.43 -5.23
N SER A 370 -10.78 8.03 -5.60
CA SER A 370 -12.01 8.53 -4.96
C SER A 370 -13.04 7.42 -4.74
#